data_772e94c317ade1693f7717902466b4f2
#
_entry.id   772e94c317ade1693f7717902466b4f2
#
_cell.length_a   1.000
_cell.length_b   1.000
_cell.length_c   1.000
_cell.angle_alpha   90.00
_cell.angle_beta   90.00
_cell.angle_gamma   90.00
#
_symmetry.space_group_name_H-M   'P 1'
#
loop_
_entity.id
_entity.type
_entity.pdbx_description
1 polymer ?
#
loop_
_entity_poly.entity_id
_entity_poly.type
_entity_poly.pdbx_seq_one_letter_code
_entity_poly.pdbx_strand_id
1 'polypeptide(L)'
;MPRAGTVRAMVRSDKGAARLAGVECDLVRGDVTDPESLQAAVAGCNAVVYLVAVIAGRASDFDRVIAQGTRNLLEAARAADVRRWVQMSALGTRRTTKDLVPYFHAKWEAEEAVRASGLPHAILRPSFVFGPDGGLVPRLARIARLAPVIPILGPGTQRLQPIWVDDVAEIVARCASGEQNGLLELGGPDVVSWNELWARLKTALGTRRPDLHLPFWFVRPQAVVLERLPNPPVTRDQLTMLEGDDNVAEPNDALRFGLPLVPLDEQLRRAVAT
;
A
#
# COMPACT_ATOMS: atom_id res chain seq x y z
N MET A 1 14.00 15.51 -13.90
CA MET A 1 13.65 15.08 -12.52
C MET A 1 14.69 15.66 -11.58
N PRO A 2 14.31 16.31 -10.48
CA PRO A 2 15.30 16.58 -9.46
C PRO A 2 15.78 15.21 -8.95
N ARG A 3 17.06 14.90 -9.18
CA ARG A 3 17.66 13.72 -8.59
C ARG A 3 17.59 13.90 -7.08
N ALA A 4 16.74 13.10 -6.43
CA ALA A 4 16.88 12.91 -4.99
C ALA A 4 18.35 12.61 -4.74
N GLY A 5 18.89 13.15 -3.65
CA GLY A 5 20.27 12.82 -3.25
C GLY A 5 20.47 11.30 -3.11
N THR A 6 21.63 10.90 -2.62
CA THR A 6 21.95 9.47 -2.40
C THR A 6 20.81 8.78 -1.62
N VAL A 7 20.30 7.68 -2.17
CA VAL A 7 19.25 6.89 -1.53
C VAL A 7 19.89 5.80 -0.68
N ARG A 8 19.50 5.72 0.58
CA ARG A 8 19.83 4.57 1.44
C ARG A 8 18.59 3.71 1.63
N ALA A 9 18.69 2.43 1.30
CA ALA A 9 17.60 1.47 1.44
C ALA A 9 17.85 0.54 2.62
N MET A 10 16.99 0.61 3.64
CA MET A 10 17.02 -0.34 4.75
C MET A 10 16.33 -1.64 4.36
N VAL A 11 17.02 -2.75 4.52
CA VAL A 11 16.51 -4.09 4.19
C VAL A 11 16.67 -5.04 5.38
N ARG A 12 15.65 -5.87 5.62
CA ARG A 12 15.62 -6.84 6.72
C ARG A 12 16.33 -8.16 6.38
N SER A 13 16.42 -8.52 5.11
CA SER A 13 16.88 -9.85 4.68
C SER A 13 17.64 -9.79 3.37
N ASP A 14 18.45 -10.85 3.07
CA ASP A 14 19.13 -11.00 1.78
C ASP A 14 18.15 -11.03 0.60
N LYS A 15 16.97 -11.62 0.80
CA LYS A 15 15.90 -11.60 -0.20
C LYS A 15 15.43 -10.17 -0.49
N GLY A 16 15.39 -9.30 0.54
CA GLY A 16 15.09 -7.87 0.36
C GLY A 16 16.20 -7.16 -0.40
N ALA A 17 17.45 -7.41 -0.06
CA ALA A 17 18.62 -6.87 -0.75
C ALA A 17 18.67 -7.29 -2.22
N ALA A 18 18.42 -8.57 -2.51
CA ALA A 18 18.41 -9.10 -3.88
C ALA A 18 17.36 -8.43 -4.79
N ARG A 19 16.26 -7.95 -4.25
CA ARG A 19 15.24 -7.21 -5.03
C ARG A 19 15.69 -5.81 -5.45
N LEU A 20 16.71 -5.29 -4.79
CA LEU A 20 17.31 -3.99 -5.10
C LEU A 20 18.62 -4.13 -5.91
N ALA A 21 18.96 -5.36 -6.36
CA ALA A 21 20.11 -5.58 -7.22
C ALA A 21 19.97 -4.75 -8.52
N GLY A 22 20.97 -3.94 -8.82
CA GLY A 22 20.95 -3.03 -9.97
C GLY A 22 20.27 -1.67 -9.73
N VAL A 23 19.72 -1.45 -8.54
CA VAL A 23 19.26 -0.11 -8.13
C VAL A 23 20.40 0.65 -7.45
N GLU A 24 20.67 1.86 -7.91
CA GLU A 24 21.73 2.72 -7.33
C GLU A 24 21.27 3.24 -5.95
N CYS A 25 21.64 2.53 -4.89
CA CYS A 25 21.36 2.91 -3.51
C CYS A 25 22.34 2.26 -2.53
N ASP A 26 22.55 2.91 -1.38
CA ASP A 26 23.30 2.33 -0.25
C ASP A 26 22.39 1.34 0.49
N LEU A 27 22.80 0.09 0.60
CA LEU A 27 22.05 -0.91 1.37
C LEU A 27 22.52 -0.91 2.84
N VAL A 28 21.56 -0.87 3.76
CA VAL A 28 21.80 -1.03 5.19
C VAL A 28 20.88 -2.11 5.77
N ARG A 29 21.42 -2.93 6.66
CA ARG A 29 20.62 -3.92 7.40
C ARG A 29 19.91 -3.25 8.57
N GLY A 30 18.61 -3.55 8.73
CA GLY A 30 17.83 -3.08 9.85
C GLY A 30 16.43 -3.67 9.84
N ASP A 31 15.82 -3.70 11.02
CA ASP A 31 14.43 -4.12 11.22
C ASP A 31 13.74 -3.08 12.11
N VAL A 32 12.59 -2.57 11.70
CA VAL A 32 11.83 -1.58 12.47
C VAL A 32 11.39 -2.10 13.85
N THR A 33 11.42 -3.41 14.05
CA THR A 33 11.13 -4.05 15.35
C THR A 33 12.36 -4.20 16.25
N ASP A 34 13.55 -3.80 15.76
CA ASP A 34 14.81 -3.80 16.46
C ASP A 34 15.42 -2.39 16.47
N PRO A 35 15.17 -1.58 17.52
CA PRO A 35 15.61 -0.19 17.59
C PRO A 35 17.12 0.01 17.41
N GLU A 36 17.95 -0.92 17.88
CA GLU A 36 19.41 -0.81 17.81
C GLU A 36 19.89 -0.82 16.35
N SER A 37 19.20 -1.55 15.48
CA SER A 37 19.52 -1.65 14.05
C SER A 37 19.20 -0.39 13.25
N LEU A 38 18.40 0.55 13.82
CA LEU A 38 17.86 1.69 13.08
C LEU A 38 18.82 2.89 13.02
N GLN A 39 19.74 3.02 13.96
CA GLN A 39 20.67 4.17 14.01
C GLN A 39 21.50 4.29 12.74
N ALA A 40 22.06 3.17 12.27
CA ALA A 40 22.85 3.15 11.03
C ALA A 40 22.00 3.48 9.80
N ALA A 41 20.72 3.12 9.82
CA ALA A 41 19.82 3.38 8.70
C ALA A 41 19.54 4.87 8.49
N VAL A 42 19.45 5.66 9.57
CA VAL A 42 19.07 7.08 9.50
C VAL A 42 20.27 8.03 9.60
N ALA A 43 21.46 7.54 9.93
CA ALA A 43 22.65 8.38 10.12
C ALA A 43 22.97 9.23 8.87
N GLY A 44 22.95 10.55 9.01
CA GLY A 44 23.21 11.50 7.92
C GLY A 44 22.09 11.61 6.88
N CYS A 45 20.94 11.01 7.11
CA CYS A 45 19.78 11.15 6.24
C CYS A 45 19.06 12.49 6.50
N ASN A 46 18.68 13.21 5.43
CA ASN A 46 17.85 14.40 5.54
C ASN A 46 16.35 14.07 5.61
N ALA A 47 15.93 12.99 4.98
CA ALA A 47 14.54 12.56 4.92
C ALA A 47 14.42 11.06 5.11
N VAL A 48 13.32 10.63 5.71
CA VAL A 48 12.91 9.23 5.82
C VAL A 48 11.64 9.01 5.02
N VAL A 49 11.64 7.99 4.17
CA VAL A 49 10.45 7.47 3.49
C VAL A 49 10.10 6.13 4.10
N TYR A 50 9.00 6.07 4.84
CA TYR A 50 8.55 4.87 5.54
C TYR A 50 7.53 4.09 4.72
N LEU A 51 7.97 3.00 4.12
CA LEU A 51 7.14 2.11 3.28
C LEU A 51 6.84 0.76 3.94
N VAL A 52 7.32 0.56 5.19
CA VAL A 52 7.16 -0.73 5.88
C VAL A 52 5.71 -0.97 6.24
N ALA A 53 5.21 -2.14 5.83
CA ALA A 53 3.88 -2.62 6.22
C ALA A 53 3.80 -4.15 6.12
N VAL A 54 2.85 -4.70 6.86
CA VAL A 54 2.33 -6.06 6.68
C VAL A 54 0.85 -5.94 6.31
N ILE A 55 0.37 -6.79 5.41
CA ILE A 55 -1.01 -6.76 4.90
C ILE A 55 -1.83 -7.98 5.34
N ALA A 56 -1.18 -8.95 5.98
CA ALA A 56 -1.79 -10.13 6.57
C ALA A 56 -0.98 -10.56 7.78
N GLY A 57 -1.62 -11.02 8.83
CA GLY A 57 -0.99 -11.42 10.08
C GLY A 57 -1.97 -11.32 11.25
N ARG A 58 -1.45 -11.48 12.46
CA ARG A 58 -2.20 -11.26 13.69
C ARG A 58 -2.24 -9.78 14.05
N ALA A 59 -3.19 -9.35 14.87
CA ALA A 59 -3.27 -7.99 15.38
C ALA A 59 -1.93 -7.50 15.98
N SER A 60 -1.24 -8.37 16.74
CA SER A 60 0.08 -8.09 17.32
C SER A 60 1.18 -7.86 16.29
N ASP A 61 1.08 -8.46 15.09
CA ASP A 61 2.07 -8.25 14.02
C ASP A 61 1.87 -6.87 13.37
N PHE A 62 0.64 -6.45 13.18
CA PHE A 62 0.33 -5.10 12.69
C PHE A 62 0.80 -4.04 13.68
N ASP A 63 0.49 -4.19 14.97
CA ASP A 63 0.94 -3.26 16.00
C ASP A 63 2.47 -3.19 16.06
N ARG A 64 3.14 -4.34 16.18
CA ARG A 64 4.59 -4.42 16.31
C ARG A 64 5.34 -3.84 15.11
N VAL A 65 4.89 -4.16 13.87
CA VAL A 65 5.61 -3.77 12.66
C VAL A 65 5.19 -2.39 12.18
N ILE A 66 3.90 -2.05 12.22
CA ILE A 66 3.40 -0.79 11.67
C ILE A 66 3.46 0.31 12.73
N ALA A 67 2.73 0.16 13.85
CA ALA A 67 2.62 1.22 14.85
C ALA A 67 3.94 1.39 15.64
N GLN A 68 4.43 0.33 16.27
CA GLN A 68 5.65 0.40 17.07
C GLN A 68 6.89 0.59 16.18
N GLY A 69 6.95 -0.07 15.02
CA GLY A 69 8.03 0.13 14.04
C GLY A 69 8.14 1.58 13.56
N THR A 70 7.02 2.27 13.39
CA THR A 70 7.02 3.72 13.07
C THR A 70 7.57 4.53 14.24
N ARG A 71 7.15 4.24 15.49
CA ARG A 71 7.65 4.94 16.69
C ARG A 71 9.17 4.76 16.85
N ASN A 72 9.67 3.53 16.71
CA ASN A 72 11.09 3.22 16.82
C ASN A 72 11.92 4.00 15.79
N LEU A 73 11.48 4.00 14.53
CA LEU A 73 12.24 4.70 13.48
C LEU A 73 12.10 6.23 13.60
N LEU A 74 10.98 6.76 14.10
CA LEU A 74 10.84 8.20 14.42
C LEU A 74 11.79 8.63 15.52
N GLU A 75 11.99 7.82 16.56
CA GLU A 75 12.95 8.08 17.63
C GLU A 75 14.38 8.12 17.09
N ALA A 76 14.78 7.11 16.30
CA ALA A 76 16.09 7.09 15.66
C ALA A 76 16.27 8.27 14.68
N ALA A 77 15.25 8.64 13.92
CA ALA A 77 15.27 9.76 12.99
C ALA A 77 15.47 11.11 13.71
N ARG A 78 14.82 11.29 14.87
CA ARG A 78 15.01 12.48 15.70
C ARG A 78 16.44 12.58 16.26
N ALA A 79 16.98 11.46 16.75
CA ALA A 79 18.34 11.39 17.27
C ALA A 79 19.40 11.66 16.19
N ALA A 80 19.08 11.44 14.92
CA ALA A 80 19.95 11.67 13.76
C ALA A 80 19.67 13.00 13.02
N ASP A 81 18.89 13.92 13.62
CA ASP A 81 18.53 15.22 13.05
C ASP A 81 17.87 15.14 11.65
N VAL A 82 17.12 14.08 11.40
CA VAL A 82 16.30 13.96 10.18
C VAL A 82 15.29 15.11 10.14
N ARG A 83 15.17 15.76 8.99
CA ARG A 83 14.38 16.99 8.82
C ARG A 83 13.02 16.76 8.18
N ARG A 84 12.78 15.56 7.66
CA ARG A 84 11.56 15.25 6.90
C ARG A 84 11.14 13.81 7.03
N TRP A 85 9.81 13.60 7.07
CA TRP A 85 9.21 12.28 7.12
C TRP A 85 8.12 12.10 6.05
N VAL A 86 8.15 11.02 5.32
CA VAL A 86 7.07 10.60 4.41
C VAL A 86 6.55 9.24 4.88
N GLN A 87 5.29 9.20 5.27
CA GLN A 87 4.63 7.99 5.79
C GLN A 87 3.71 7.40 4.74
N MET A 88 3.90 6.14 4.36
CA MET A 88 2.93 5.40 3.58
C MET A 88 1.86 4.80 4.50
N SER A 89 0.65 5.32 4.37
CA SER A 89 -0.55 4.82 5.03
C SER A 89 -1.45 4.07 4.03
N ALA A 90 -2.75 4.11 4.19
CA ALA A 90 -3.71 3.50 3.29
C ALA A 90 -5.02 4.30 3.28
N LEU A 91 -5.65 4.42 2.14
CA LEU A 91 -7.00 4.95 2.03
C LEU A 91 -7.96 4.06 2.85
N GLY A 92 -8.89 4.68 3.56
CA GLY A 92 -9.71 3.99 4.54
C GLY A 92 -9.19 4.08 5.99
N THR A 93 -7.94 4.50 6.22
CA THR A 93 -7.44 4.81 7.57
C THR A 93 -8.03 6.13 8.03
N ARG A 94 -9.10 6.09 8.81
CA ARG A 94 -9.82 7.27 9.32
C ARG A 94 -10.17 7.08 10.79
N ARG A 95 -10.48 8.17 11.49
CA ARG A 95 -10.92 8.09 12.90
C ARG A 95 -12.16 7.19 13.08
N THR A 96 -13.05 7.19 12.11
CA THR A 96 -14.30 6.41 12.11
C THR A 96 -14.11 4.93 11.77
N THR A 97 -13.02 4.59 11.07
CA THR A 97 -12.75 3.23 10.57
C THR A 97 -11.55 2.56 11.24
N LYS A 98 -10.79 3.31 12.08
CA LYS A 98 -9.57 2.79 12.71
C LYS A 98 -9.77 1.50 13.50
N ASP A 99 -10.93 1.31 14.09
CA ASP A 99 -11.23 0.14 14.92
C ASP A 99 -11.97 -0.97 14.13
N LEU A 100 -12.17 -0.78 12.82
CA LEU A 100 -12.85 -1.75 11.97
C LEU A 100 -12.03 -3.05 11.79
N VAL A 101 -10.71 -2.88 11.58
CA VAL A 101 -9.76 -3.99 11.46
C VAL A 101 -8.42 -3.61 12.09
N PRO A 102 -7.64 -4.58 12.64
CA PRO A 102 -6.34 -4.32 13.28
C PRO A 102 -5.34 -3.58 12.38
N TYR A 103 -5.39 -3.80 11.06
CA TYR A 103 -4.56 -3.11 10.09
C TYR A 103 -4.80 -1.60 10.09
N PHE A 104 -6.07 -1.16 10.05
CA PHE A 104 -6.39 0.28 10.08
C PHE A 104 -6.04 0.89 11.43
N HIS A 105 -6.22 0.15 12.53
CA HIS A 105 -5.81 0.60 13.85
C HIS A 105 -4.31 0.90 13.88
N ALA A 106 -3.47 -0.05 13.45
CA ALA A 106 -2.02 0.13 13.44
C ALA A 106 -1.57 1.27 12.50
N LYS A 107 -2.22 1.42 11.34
CA LYS A 107 -1.96 2.56 10.43
C LYS A 107 -2.32 3.89 11.07
N TRP A 108 -3.47 3.96 11.74
CA TRP A 108 -3.90 5.17 12.45
C TRP A 108 -2.91 5.55 13.56
N GLU A 109 -2.51 4.60 14.39
CA GLU A 109 -1.51 4.81 15.45
C GLU A 109 -0.16 5.30 14.89
N ALA A 110 0.26 4.76 13.76
CA ALA A 110 1.46 5.21 13.06
C ALA A 110 1.32 6.66 12.57
N GLU A 111 0.16 7.04 11.99
CA GLU A 111 -0.11 8.41 11.57
C GLU A 111 -0.12 9.38 12.75
N GLU A 112 -0.74 9.01 13.88
CA GLU A 112 -0.76 9.83 15.10
C GLU A 112 0.67 10.04 15.64
N ALA A 113 1.50 8.98 15.64
CA ALA A 113 2.89 9.09 16.04
C ALA A 113 3.68 10.06 15.14
N VAL A 114 3.44 10.03 13.83
CA VAL A 114 4.04 10.97 12.87
C VAL A 114 3.58 12.41 13.13
N ARG A 115 2.28 12.63 13.33
CA ARG A 115 1.73 13.97 13.63
C ARG A 115 2.31 14.52 14.94
N ALA A 116 2.40 13.68 15.98
CA ALA A 116 2.96 14.05 17.27
C ALA A 116 4.49 14.24 17.24
N SER A 117 5.16 13.80 16.18
CA SER A 117 6.63 13.84 16.09
C SER A 117 7.19 15.26 16.00
N GLY A 118 6.43 16.24 15.54
CA GLY A 118 6.90 17.60 15.26
C GLY A 118 7.75 17.71 14.00
N LEU A 119 8.08 16.63 13.32
CA LEU A 119 8.82 16.67 12.05
C LEU A 119 7.91 17.19 10.92
N PRO A 120 8.43 18.00 10.00
CA PRO A 120 7.78 18.25 8.72
C PRO A 120 7.48 16.92 8.02
N HIS A 121 6.21 16.67 7.70
CA HIS A 121 5.82 15.34 7.21
C HIS A 121 4.76 15.39 6.12
N ALA A 122 4.72 14.33 5.31
CA ALA A 122 3.62 13.97 4.44
C ALA A 122 3.13 12.56 4.79
N ILE A 123 1.83 12.40 4.99
CA ILE A 123 1.16 11.12 5.20
C ILE A 123 0.37 10.81 3.95
N LEU A 124 0.74 9.75 3.26
CA LEU A 124 0.13 9.35 1.99
C LEU A 124 -0.82 8.20 2.21
N ARG A 125 -2.07 8.38 1.84
CA ARG A 125 -3.12 7.35 1.86
C ARG A 125 -3.51 6.98 0.43
N PRO A 126 -2.76 6.09 -0.22
CA PRO A 126 -3.14 5.64 -1.55
C PRO A 126 -4.36 4.70 -1.51
N SER A 127 -5.14 4.72 -2.57
CA SER A 127 -6.04 3.64 -2.96
C SER A 127 -5.21 2.40 -3.33
N PHE A 128 -5.80 1.43 -4.03
CA PHE A 128 -5.06 0.26 -4.48
C PHE A 128 -3.91 0.65 -5.41
N VAL A 129 -2.68 0.38 -4.99
CA VAL A 129 -1.50 0.61 -5.83
C VAL A 129 -1.32 -0.59 -6.76
N PHE A 130 -1.37 -0.32 -8.06
CA PHE A 130 -1.16 -1.31 -9.11
C PHE A 130 0.27 -1.23 -9.67
N GLY A 131 0.84 -2.38 -9.98
CA GLY A 131 2.18 -2.50 -10.54
C GLY A 131 2.44 -3.89 -11.11
N PRO A 132 3.56 -4.09 -11.85
CA PRO A 132 3.87 -5.36 -12.51
C PRO A 132 4.35 -6.43 -11.51
N ASP A 133 5.15 -6.03 -10.51
CA ASP A 133 5.92 -6.95 -9.67
C ASP A 133 5.22 -7.41 -8.40
N GLY A 134 3.90 -7.22 -8.30
CA GLY A 134 3.15 -7.62 -7.11
C GLY A 134 1.83 -6.90 -6.93
N GLY A 135 1.27 -7.05 -5.74
CA GLY A 135 -0.02 -6.43 -5.40
C GLY A 135 -1.22 -7.20 -5.93
N LEU A 136 -2.28 -6.48 -6.22
CA LEU A 136 -3.59 -7.07 -6.52
C LEU A 136 -3.70 -7.62 -7.94
N VAL A 137 -3.24 -6.88 -8.96
CA VAL A 137 -3.49 -7.22 -10.38
C VAL A 137 -2.88 -8.56 -10.79
N PRO A 138 -1.62 -8.91 -10.49
CA PRO A 138 -1.07 -10.22 -10.84
C PRO A 138 -1.87 -11.37 -10.21
N ARG A 139 -2.40 -11.17 -9.00
CA ARG A 139 -3.24 -12.16 -8.31
C ARG A 139 -4.60 -12.32 -9.01
N LEU A 140 -5.28 -11.22 -9.34
CA LEU A 140 -6.54 -11.24 -10.10
C LEU A 140 -6.33 -11.84 -11.49
N ALA A 141 -5.26 -11.49 -12.19
CA ALA A 141 -4.91 -12.05 -13.49
C ALA A 141 -4.69 -13.56 -13.42
N ARG A 142 -4.03 -14.05 -12.36
CA ARG A 142 -3.88 -15.50 -12.14
C ARG A 142 -5.21 -16.18 -11.94
N ILE A 143 -6.11 -15.60 -11.16
CA ILE A 143 -7.48 -16.12 -10.98
C ILE A 143 -8.20 -16.14 -12.34
N ALA A 144 -8.16 -15.04 -13.08
CA ALA A 144 -8.82 -14.94 -14.39
C ALA A 144 -8.28 -15.93 -15.43
N ARG A 145 -7.00 -16.31 -15.34
CA ARG A 145 -6.37 -17.30 -16.23
C ARG A 145 -6.71 -18.74 -15.85
N LEU A 146 -6.85 -19.05 -14.57
CA LEU A 146 -6.91 -20.42 -14.06
C LEU A 146 -8.32 -20.85 -13.64
N ALA A 147 -9.12 -19.97 -13.06
CA ALA A 147 -10.44 -20.32 -12.56
C ALA A 147 -11.47 -20.47 -13.70
N PRO A 148 -12.40 -21.42 -13.64
CA PRO A 148 -13.45 -21.58 -14.66
C PRO A 148 -14.44 -20.43 -14.66
N VAL A 149 -14.63 -19.79 -13.52
CA VAL A 149 -15.47 -18.61 -13.29
C VAL A 149 -14.70 -17.55 -12.50
N ILE A 150 -15.04 -16.28 -12.67
CA ILE A 150 -14.44 -15.18 -11.93
C ILE A 150 -15.21 -14.96 -10.62
N PRO A 151 -14.61 -15.23 -9.44
CA PRO A 151 -15.27 -14.99 -8.17
C PRO A 151 -15.27 -13.51 -7.83
N ILE A 152 -16.43 -12.88 -7.80
CA ILE A 152 -16.62 -11.50 -7.35
C ILE A 152 -17.22 -11.54 -5.94
N LEU A 153 -16.52 -10.92 -4.98
CA LEU A 153 -16.96 -10.89 -3.59
C LEU A 153 -18.07 -9.85 -3.40
N GLY A 154 -19.20 -10.28 -2.84
CA GLY A 154 -20.38 -9.45 -2.67
C GLY A 154 -21.02 -9.03 -4.00
N PRO A 155 -21.67 -7.87 -4.07
CA PRO A 155 -22.34 -7.37 -5.27
C PRO A 155 -21.35 -6.80 -6.32
N GLY A 156 -20.10 -6.57 -5.94
CA GLY A 156 -19.08 -5.98 -6.80
C GLY A 156 -19.31 -4.51 -7.16
N THR A 157 -20.16 -3.81 -6.40
CA THR A 157 -20.53 -2.40 -6.66
C THR A 157 -19.65 -1.39 -5.91
N GLN A 158 -18.89 -1.83 -4.90
CA GLN A 158 -17.97 -0.98 -4.16
C GLN A 158 -16.95 -0.37 -5.11
N ARG A 159 -16.73 0.93 -4.98
CA ARG A 159 -15.84 1.69 -5.86
C ARG A 159 -14.41 1.68 -5.34
N LEU A 160 -13.47 1.70 -6.27
CA LEU A 160 -12.04 1.84 -6.03
C LEU A 160 -11.43 2.77 -7.07
N GLN A 161 -10.29 3.35 -6.71
CA GLN A 161 -9.60 4.34 -7.55
C GLN A 161 -8.12 3.97 -7.70
N PRO A 162 -7.79 2.90 -8.47
CA PRO A 162 -6.44 2.37 -8.55
C PRO A 162 -5.45 3.41 -9.05
N ILE A 163 -4.27 3.44 -8.43
CA ILE A 163 -3.17 4.32 -8.82
C ILE A 163 -1.95 3.50 -9.21
N TRP A 164 -1.22 3.95 -10.24
CA TRP A 164 -0.03 3.24 -10.70
C TRP A 164 1.16 3.45 -9.78
N VAL A 165 1.99 2.41 -9.59
CA VAL A 165 3.10 2.43 -8.64
C VAL A 165 4.13 3.51 -8.95
N ASP A 166 4.40 3.81 -10.24
CA ASP A 166 5.35 4.85 -10.61
C ASP A 166 4.81 6.26 -10.30
N ASP A 167 3.48 6.47 -10.45
CA ASP A 167 2.83 7.73 -10.04
C ASP A 167 2.98 7.94 -8.53
N VAL A 168 2.77 6.87 -7.73
CA VAL A 168 2.97 6.93 -6.29
C VAL A 168 4.44 7.19 -5.95
N ALA A 169 5.38 6.55 -6.64
CA ALA A 169 6.80 6.73 -6.42
C ALA A 169 7.25 8.19 -6.69
N GLU A 170 6.75 8.79 -7.76
CA GLU A 170 7.02 10.21 -8.07
C GLU A 170 6.44 11.14 -6.99
N ILE A 171 5.20 10.89 -6.54
CA ILE A 171 4.57 11.65 -5.43
C ILE A 171 5.39 11.52 -4.15
N VAL A 172 5.83 10.31 -3.80
CA VAL A 172 6.69 10.05 -2.64
C VAL A 172 8.00 10.84 -2.73
N ALA A 173 8.66 10.85 -3.90
CA ALA A 173 9.90 11.57 -4.13
C ALA A 173 9.73 13.08 -3.95
N ARG A 174 8.64 13.65 -4.50
CA ARG A 174 8.32 15.09 -4.34
C ARG A 174 7.94 15.43 -2.90
N CYS A 175 7.23 14.56 -2.22
CA CYS A 175 6.97 14.74 -0.79
C CYS A 175 8.27 14.67 0.03
N ALA A 176 9.20 13.78 -0.30
CA ALA A 176 10.49 13.68 0.38
C ALA A 176 11.37 14.94 0.16
N SER A 177 11.25 15.60 -1.00
CA SER A 177 11.91 16.88 -1.26
C SER A 177 11.23 18.10 -0.65
N GLY A 178 10.04 17.95 -0.05
CA GLY A 178 9.34 19.02 0.66
C GLY A 178 8.26 19.75 -0.12
N GLU A 179 7.89 19.27 -1.29
CA GLU A 179 6.88 19.93 -2.14
C GLU A 179 5.49 20.00 -1.49
N GLN A 180 5.09 18.96 -0.75
CA GLN A 180 3.81 18.90 -0.07
C GLN A 180 3.94 18.40 1.38
N ASN A 181 3.06 18.88 2.25
CA ASN A 181 2.96 18.48 3.65
C ASN A 181 1.55 18.04 4.03
N GLY A 182 1.44 17.37 5.17
CA GLY A 182 0.18 16.98 5.77
C GLY A 182 -0.34 15.66 5.23
N LEU A 183 -1.64 15.46 5.33
CA LEU A 183 -2.33 14.26 4.89
C LEU A 183 -2.76 14.41 3.44
N LEU A 184 -2.46 13.41 2.62
CA LEU A 184 -2.78 13.36 1.19
C LEU A 184 -3.44 12.02 0.86
N GLU A 185 -4.66 12.06 0.34
CA GLU A 185 -5.37 10.89 -0.17
C GLU A 185 -5.12 10.77 -1.68
N LEU A 186 -4.63 9.60 -2.13
CA LEU A 186 -4.13 9.42 -3.49
C LEU A 186 -4.97 8.39 -4.25
N GLY A 187 -5.55 8.80 -5.35
CA GLY A 187 -6.24 7.93 -6.31
C GLY A 187 -5.70 8.13 -7.73
N GLY A 188 -5.88 7.13 -8.56
CA GLY A 188 -5.63 7.27 -10.00
C GLY A 188 -6.68 8.12 -10.70
N PRO A 189 -6.63 8.20 -12.04
CA PRO A 189 -7.57 9.01 -12.80
C PRO A 189 -8.96 8.38 -12.94
N ASP A 190 -9.06 7.05 -12.77
CA ASP A 190 -10.30 6.30 -12.97
C ASP A 190 -10.89 5.83 -11.63
N VAL A 191 -12.17 6.10 -11.42
CA VAL A 191 -12.98 5.50 -10.36
C VAL A 191 -13.84 4.41 -10.98
N VAL A 192 -13.72 3.18 -10.49
CA VAL A 192 -14.42 2.02 -11.03
C VAL A 192 -14.98 1.14 -9.92
N SER A 193 -16.04 0.38 -10.20
CA SER A 193 -16.51 -0.70 -9.33
C SER A 193 -15.65 -1.97 -9.50
N TRP A 194 -15.76 -2.92 -8.58
CA TRP A 194 -15.13 -4.24 -8.74
C TRP A 194 -15.62 -4.96 -10.00
N ASN A 195 -16.89 -4.80 -10.35
CA ASN A 195 -17.45 -5.38 -11.60
C ASN A 195 -16.75 -4.79 -12.82
N GLU A 196 -16.58 -3.46 -12.88
CA GLU A 196 -15.87 -2.78 -13.98
C GLU A 196 -14.39 -3.12 -14.02
N LEU A 197 -13.73 -3.20 -12.86
CA LEU A 197 -12.34 -3.65 -12.80
C LEU A 197 -12.17 -5.05 -13.41
N TRP A 198 -13.02 -6.00 -13.03
CA TRP A 198 -12.99 -7.33 -13.60
C TRP A 198 -13.30 -7.36 -15.10
N ALA A 199 -14.26 -6.56 -15.57
CA ALA A 199 -14.58 -6.46 -16.99
C ALA A 199 -13.38 -5.94 -17.81
N ARG A 200 -12.72 -4.85 -17.33
CA ARG A 200 -11.52 -4.30 -17.95
C ARG A 200 -10.34 -5.27 -17.90
N LEU A 201 -10.12 -5.95 -16.77
CA LEU A 201 -9.06 -6.97 -16.64
C LEU A 201 -9.29 -8.17 -17.59
N LYS A 202 -10.53 -8.64 -17.71
CA LYS A 202 -10.89 -9.69 -18.67
C LYS A 202 -10.58 -9.26 -20.11
N THR A 203 -10.87 -8.02 -20.45
CA THR A 203 -10.54 -7.45 -21.77
C THR A 203 -9.03 -7.43 -21.99
N ALA A 204 -8.24 -6.96 -21.00
CA ALA A 204 -6.78 -6.93 -21.08
C ALA A 204 -6.16 -8.33 -21.22
N LEU A 205 -6.79 -9.36 -20.64
CA LEU A 205 -6.35 -10.76 -20.70
C LEU A 205 -6.92 -11.54 -21.91
N GLY A 206 -7.83 -10.97 -22.69
CA GLY A 206 -8.51 -11.65 -23.79
C GLY A 206 -9.39 -12.82 -23.35
N THR A 207 -9.89 -12.81 -22.10
CA THR A 207 -10.75 -13.91 -21.57
C THR A 207 -12.21 -13.49 -21.50
N ARG A 208 -13.12 -14.46 -21.69
CA ARG A 208 -14.59 -14.29 -21.62
C ARG A 208 -15.23 -15.12 -20.50
N ARG A 209 -14.47 -15.44 -19.44
CA ARG A 209 -14.98 -16.25 -18.35
C ARG A 209 -16.16 -15.57 -17.66
N PRO A 210 -17.19 -16.32 -17.27
CA PRO A 210 -18.37 -15.78 -16.61
C PRO A 210 -18.04 -15.32 -15.18
N ASP A 211 -18.75 -14.30 -14.73
CA ASP A 211 -18.66 -13.78 -13.37
C ASP A 211 -19.58 -14.56 -12.44
N LEU A 212 -19.09 -14.84 -11.22
CA LEU A 212 -19.86 -15.48 -10.15
C LEU A 212 -19.78 -14.60 -8.90
N HIS A 213 -20.89 -13.96 -8.56
CA HIS A 213 -20.99 -13.18 -7.34
C HIS A 213 -21.15 -14.09 -6.11
N LEU A 214 -20.22 -13.99 -5.19
CA LEU A 214 -20.20 -14.76 -3.95
C LEU A 214 -20.61 -13.86 -2.78
N PRO A 215 -21.79 -14.05 -2.19
CA PRO A 215 -22.24 -13.25 -1.06
C PRO A 215 -21.25 -13.32 0.12
N PHE A 216 -21.04 -12.22 0.83
CA PHE A 216 -20.10 -12.14 1.96
C PHE A 216 -20.44 -13.17 3.06
N TRP A 217 -21.73 -13.40 3.33
CA TRP A 217 -22.16 -14.40 4.32
C TRP A 217 -21.72 -15.84 3.96
N PHE A 218 -21.60 -16.14 2.65
CA PHE A 218 -21.11 -17.43 2.17
C PHE A 218 -19.59 -17.55 2.29
N VAL A 219 -18.84 -16.47 2.01
CA VAL A 219 -17.36 -16.47 2.00
C VAL A 219 -16.76 -16.35 3.39
N ARG A 220 -17.39 -15.63 4.31
CA ARG A 220 -16.89 -15.38 5.67
C ARG A 220 -16.53 -16.66 6.47
N PRO A 221 -17.37 -17.70 6.55
CA PRO A 221 -17.02 -18.93 7.26
C PRO A 221 -15.81 -19.65 6.66
N GLN A 222 -15.68 -19.58 5.33
CA GLN A 222 -14.54 -20.20 4.62
C GLN A 222 -13.24 -19.44 4.89
N ALA A 223 -13.30 -18.12 4.99
CA ALA A 223 -12.14 -17.29 5.33
C ALA A 223 -11.55 -17.69 6.69
N VAL A 224 -12.38 -18.03 7.70
CA VAL A 224 -11.91 -18.51 9.02
C VAL A 224 -11.02 -19.76 8.91
N VAL A 225 -11.36 -20.66 7.99
CA VAL A 225 -10.58 -21.88 7.75
C VAL A 225 -9.34 -21.55 6.92
N LEU A 226 -9.50 -20.74 5.87
CA LEU A 226 -8.44 -20.40 4.93
C LEU A 226 -7.33 -19.54 5.57
N GLU A 227 -7.65 -18.72 6.59
CA GLU A 227 -6.67 -17.94 7.36
C GLU A 227 -5.60 -18.79 8.05
N ARG A 228 -5.84 -20.10 8.23
CA ARG A 228 -4.84 -21.04 8.79
C ARG A 228 -3.76 -21.43 7.78
N LEU A 229 -3.96 -21.13 6.50
CA LEU A 229 -2.97 -21.39 5.46
C LEU A 229 -1.84 -20.35 5.51
N PRO A 230 -0.61 -20.70 5.12
CA PRO A 230 0.53 -19.77 5.11
C PRO A 230 0.33 -18.52 4.25
N ASN A 231 -0.47 -18.61 3.19
CA ASN A 231 -0.81 -17.52 2.28
C ASN A 231 -2.31 -17.58 1.96
N PRO A 232 -3.17 -17.10 2.86
CA PRO A 232 -4.60 -17.22 2.67
C PRO A 232 -5.07 -16.46 1.42
N PRO A 233 -5.99 -17.01 0.64
CA PRO A 233 -6.52 -16.34 -0.55
C PRO A 233 -7.32 -15.07 -0.18
N VAL A 234 -7.96 -15.06 0.98
CA VAL A 234 -8.69 -13.92 1.54
C VAL A 234 -8.73 -14.06 3.06
N THR A 235 -8.69 -12.94 3.79
CA THR A 235 -8.85 -12.91 5.25
C THR A 235 -10.19 -12.26 5.62
N ARG A 236 -10.66 -12.50 6.87
CA ARG A 236 -11.86 -11.83 7.39
C ARG A 236 -11.72 -10.33 7.42
N ASP A 237 -10.54 -9.83 7.78
CA ASP A 237 -10.25 -8.40 7.77
C ASP A 237 -10.36 -7.81 6.36
N GLN A 238 -9.81 -8.51 5.36
CA GLN A 238 -9.95 -8.10 3.96
C GLN A 238 -11.40 -8.10 3.48
N LEU A 239 -12.21 -9.10 3.88
CA LEU A 239 -13.65 -9.11 3.59
C LEU A 239 -14.37 -7.93 4.26
N THR A 240 -14.02 -7.64 5.51
CA THR A 240 -14.58 -6.49 6.25
C THR A 240 -14.22 -5.16 5.58
N MET A 241 -12.99 -5.01 5.10
CA MET A 241 -12.57 -3.84 4.34
C MET A 241 -13.29 -3.70 3.00
N LEU A 242 -13.54 -4.82 2.30
CA LEU A 242 -14.26 -4.84 1.03
C LEU A 242 -15.76 -4.62 1.17
N GLU A 243 -16.36 -4.99 2.30
CA GLU A 243 -17.78 -4.79 2.60
C GLU A 243 -18.07 -3.37 3.10
N GLY A 244 -17.03 -2.67 3.51
CA GLY A 244 -17.10 -1.31 4.02
C GLY A 244 -17.27 -0.25 2.93
N ASP A 245 -16.75 0.94 3.21
CA ASP A 245 -16.83 2.10 2.33
C ASP A 245 -16.04 1.94 1.03
N ASP A 246 -16.37 2.77 0.04
CA ASP A 246 -15.61 2.93 -1.19
C ASP A 246 -14.14 3.28 -0.90
N ASN A 247 -13.25 2.75 -1.71
CA ASN A 247 -11.82 3.05 -1.66
C ASN A 247 -11.47 4.12 -2.72
N VAL A 248 -12.05 5.31 -2.54
CA VAL A 248 -11.94 6.47 -3.43
C VAL A 248 -11.40 7.67 -2.67
N ALA A 249 -10.43 8.35 -3.24
CA ALA A 249 -9.83 9.56 -2.68
C ALA A 249 -10.72 10.78 -2.99
N GLU A 250 -11.30 11.37 -1.96
CA GLU A 250 -12.15 12.55 -2.06
C GLU A 250 -11.77 13.57 -0.96
N PRO A 251 -11.01 14.65 -1.31
CA PRO A 251 -10.47 14.98 -2.62
C PRO A 251 -9.31 14.08 -3.06
N ASN A 252 -9.08 13.95 -4.38
CA ASN A 252 -7.91 13.25 -4.90
C ASN A 252 -6.70 14.21 -4.93
N ASP A 253 -5.84 14.10 -3.93
CA ASP A 253 -4.66 14.96 -3.79
C ASP A 253 -3.54 14.62 -4.79
N ALA A 254 -3.57 13.45 -5.46
CA ALA A 254 -2.60 13.13 -6.50
C ALA A 254 -2.63 14.15 -7.65
N LEU A 255 -3.78 14.76 -7.92
CA LEU A 255 -3.94 15.79 -8.96
C LEU A 255 -3.18 17.08 -8.65
N ARG A 256 -2.88 17.38 -7.38
CA ARG A 256 -2.09 18.57 -6.99
C ARG A 256 -0.65 18.56 -7.53
N PHE A 257 -0.15 17.39 -7.87
CA PHE A 257 1.22 17.22 -8.39
C PHE A 257 1.32 17.48 -9.88
N GLY A 258 0.20 17.69 -10.59
CA GLY A 258 0.20 17.95 -12.05
C GLY A 258 0.81 16.82 -12.88
N LEU A 259 0.80 15.59 -12.35
CA LEU A 259 1.31 14.41 -13.04
C LEU A 259 0.29 13.89 -14.06
N PRO A 260 0.74 13.42 -15.22
CA PRO A 260 -0.09 12.67 -16.15
C PRO A 260 -0.30 11.25 -15.61
N LEU A 261 -1.23 11.11 -14.64
CA LEU A 261 -1.52 9.83 -14.01
C LEU A 261 -1.88 8.75 -15.03
N VAL A 262 -1.35 7.54 -14.83
CA VAL A 262 -1.54 6.42 -15.76
C VAL A 262 -3.00 5.95 -15.71
N PRO A 263 -3.74 5.93 -16.86
CA PRO A 263 -5.12 5.43 -16.90
C PRO A 263 -5.22 3.94 -16.58
N LEU A 264 -6.36 3.50 -16.02
CA LEU A 264 -6.56 2.13 -15.55
C LEU A 264 -6.31 1.06 -16.63
N ASP A 265 -6.78 1.29 -17.85
CA ASP A 265 -6.58 0.32 -18.95
C ASP A 265 -5.10 0.13 -19.28
N GLU A 266 -4.31 1.19 -19.17
CA GLU A 266 -2.85 1.12 -19.33
C GLU A 266 -2.19 0.43 -18.14
N GLN A 267 -2.62 0.74 -16.90
CA GLN A 267 -2.14 0.05 -15.70
C GLN A 267 -2.35 -1.47 -15.82
N LEU A 268 -3.55 -1.89 -16.24
CA LEU A 268 -3.88 -3.30 -16.42
C LEU A 268 -3.04 -3.95 -17.52
N ARG A 269 -2.89 -3.29 -18.68
CA ARG A 269 -2.03 -3.79 -19.77
C ARG A 269 -0.59 -4.01 -19.31
N ARG A 270 0.02 -3.04 -18.63
CA ARG A 270 1.39 -3.12 -18.12
C ARG A 270 1.53 -4.24 -17.08
N ALA A 271 0.56 -4.36 -16.18
CA ALA A 271 0.62 -5.35 -15.08
C ALA A 271 0.38 -6.80 -15.55
N VAL A 272 -0.24 -7.04 -16.70
CA VAL A 272 -0.50 -8.39 -17.22
C VAL A 272 0.49 -8.83 -18.30
N ALA A 273 1.29 -7.91 -18.84
CA ALA A 273 2.30 -8.17 -19.85
C ALA A 273 3.55 -8.88 -19.29
N THR A 274 3.67 -8.94 -17.96
CA THR A 274 4.74 -9.60 -17.20
C THR A 274 4.32 -11.02 -16.82
#